data_a9e8ecaffb4adc25206c660c671a8bf2
#
_entry.id   a9e8ecaffb4adc25206c660c671a8bf2
#
_cell.length_a   1.000
_cell.length_b   1.000
_cell.length_c   1.000
_cell.angle_alpha   90.00
_cell.angle_beta   90.00
_cell.angle_gamma   90.00
#
_symmetry.space_group_name_H-M   'P 1'
#
loop_
_entity.id
_entity.type
_entity.pdbx_description
1 polymer ?
#
loop_
_entity_poly.entity_id
_entity_poly.type
_entity_poly.pdbx_seq_one_letter_code
_entity_poly.pdbx_strand_id
1 'polypeptide(L)'
;GLDPTDRRILTTMIDMFDGGPVGIGTISAAMGEEPNTIEEVYEPYLIQKGLLNRTPRGRIATRNAYMMLHKTIPANKEIEGDQLNLF
;
A
#
# COMPACT_ATOMS: atom_id res chain seq x y z
N GLY A 1 -0.65 12.48 11.03
CA GLY A 1 -1.63 11.58 10.47
C GLY A 1 -1.65 11.57 8.96
N LEU A 2 -2.41 10.64 8.43
CA LEU A 2 -2.57 10.51 6.99
C LEU A 2 -3.66 11.47 6.50
N ASP A 3 -3.44 12.06 5.32
CA ASP A 3 -4.53 12.80 4.72
C ASP A 3 -5.52 11.81 4.07
N PRO A 4 -6.71 12.28 3.65
CA PRO A 4 -7.72 11.38 3.10
C PRO A 4 -7.26 10.60 1.87
N THR A 5 -6.41 11.19 1.03
CA THR A 5 -5.93 10.50 -0.18
C THR A 5 -4.95 9.40 0.16
N ASP A 6 -4.05 9.63 1.12
CA ASP A 6 -3.15 8.58 1.61
C ASP A 6 -3.94 7.39 2.12
N ARG A 7 -4.99 7.65 2.91
CA ARG A 7 -5.86 6.62 3.42
C ARG A 7 -6.56 5.85 2.32
N ARG A 8 -7.05 6.55 1.30
CA ARG A 8 -7.72 5.92 0.17
C ARG A 8 -6.80 5.01 -0.62
N ILE A 9 -5.55 5.40 -0.79
CA ILE A 9 -4.57 4.57 -1.50
C ILE A 9 -4.40 3.24 -0.78
N LEU A 10 -4.14 3.30 0.52
CA LEU A 10 -3.91 2.08 1.30
C LEU A 10 -5.18 1.25 1.43
N THR A 11 -6.33 1.89 1.65
CA THR A 11 -7.60 1.19 1.76
C THR A 11 -7.94 0.49 0.45
N THR A 12 -7.72 1.17 -0.68
CA THR A 12 -7.97 0.57 -1.99
C THR A 12 -7.09 -0.65 -2.21
N MET A 13 -5.81 -0.54 -1.86
CA MET A 13 -4.89 -1.67 -1.99
C MET A 13 -5.33 -2.86 -1.16
N ILE A 14 -5.72 -2.61 0.07
CA ILE A 14 -6.09 -3.68 1.00
C ILE A 14 -7.43 -4.29 0.64
N ASP A 15 -8.45 -3.45 0.42
CA ASP A 15 -9.83 -3.94 0.24
C ASP A 15 -10.07 -4.50 -1.16
N MET A 16 -9.46 -3.91 -2.19
CA MET A 16 -9.73 -4.32 -3.56
C MET A 16 -8.68 -5.26 -4.12
N PHE A 17 -7.44 -5.19 -3.62
CA PHE A 17 -6.33 -5.95 -4.20
C PHE A 17 -5.61 -6.79 -3.15
N ASP A 18 -6.25 -7.00 -2.01
CA ASP A 18 -5.72 -7.87 -0.96
C ASP A 18 -4.33 -7.46 -0.48
N GLY A 19 -4.06 -6.16 -0.51
CA GLY A 19 -2.78 -5.61 -0.08
C GLY A 19 -1.67 -5.66 -1.12
N GLY A 20 -1.98 -6.11 -2.31
CA GLY A 20 -1.03 -6.24 -3.40
C GLY A 20 -0.33 -7.59 -3.43
N PRO A 21 0.65 -7.79 -4.33
CA PRO A 21 1.26 -6.77 -5.20
C PRO A 21 0.29 -6.25 -6.26
N VAL A 22 0.28 -4.95 -6.46
CA VAL A 22 -0.58 -4.31 -7.44
C VAL A 22 0.16 -3.13 -8.07
N GLY A 23 0.03 -2.99 -9.39
CA GLY A 23 0.70 -1.92 -10.11
C GLY A 23 0.08 -0.56 -9.83
N ILE A 24 0.90 0.48 -9.96
CA ILE A 24 0.43 1.84 -9.71
C ILE A 24 -0.69 2.24 -10.68
N GLY A 25 -0.62 1.78 -11.92
CA GLY A 25 -1.67 2.06 -12.90
C GLY A 25 -3.01 1.47 -12.51
N THR A 26 -2.99 0.27 -11.93
CA THR A 26 -4.21 -0.39 -11.47
C THR A 26 -4.81 0.33 -10.28
N ILE A 27 -3.95 0.75 -9.32
CA ILE A 27 -4.41 1.51 -8.17
C ILE A 27 -5.03 2.83 -8.61
N SER A 28 -4.36 3.54 -9.53
CA SER A 28 -4.84 4.84 -9.99
C SER A 28 -6.16 4.72 -10.71
N ALA A 29 -6.33 3.68 -11.53
CA ALA A 29 -7.59 3.45 -12.23
C ALA A 29 -8.73 3.19 -11.24
N ALA A 30 -8.46 2.40 -10.20
CA ALA A 30 -9.47 2.09 -9.20
C ALA A 30 -9.89 3.32 -8.40
N MET A 31 -8.97 4.28 -8.23
CA MET A 31 -9.23 5.48 -7.44
C MET A 31 -9.70 6.66 -8.27
N GLY A 32 -9.56 6.61 -9.59
CA GLY A 32 -9.82 7.76 -10.43
C GLY A 32 -8.75 8.83 -10.30
N GLU A 33 -7.52 8.45 -9.96
CA GLU A 33 -6.40 9.37 -9.81
C GLU A 33 -5.39 9.19 -10.93
N GLU A 34 -4.56 10.22 -11.15
CA GLU A 34 -3.46 10.12 -12.09
C GLU A 34 -2.33 9.27 -11.49
N PRO A 35 -1.78 8.30 -12.26
CA PRO A 35 -0.68 7.47 -11.74
C PRO A 35 0.52 8.30 -11.29
N ASN A 36 0.87 9.35 -12.05
CA ASN A 36 2.02 10.19 -11.69
C ASN A 36 1.79 10.93 -10.40
N THR A 37 0.55 11.36 -10.13
CA THR A 37 0.24 12.04 -8.87
C THR A 37 0.45 11.11 -7.69
N ILE A 38 -0.03 9.87 -7.80
CA ILE A 38 0.18 8.90 -6.72
C ILE A 38 1.67 8.65 -6.52
N GLU A 39 2.40 8.42 -7.60
CA GLU A 39 3.81 8.07 -7.54
C GLU A 39 4.69 9.20 -7.04
N GLU A 40 4.39 10.42 -7.41
CA GLU A 40 5.26 11.55 -7.10
C GLU A 40 4.88 12.29 -5.83
N VAL A 41 3.59 12.31 -5.51
CA VAL A 41 3.09 13.09 -4.37
C VAL A 41 2.87 12.23 -3.14
N TYR A 42 2.20 11.10 -3.29
CA TYR A 42 1.75 10.31 -2.14
C TYR A 42 2.66 9.14 -1.79
N GLU A 43 3.14 8.43 -2.79
CA GLU A 43 3.93 7.21 -2.56
C GLU A 43 5.20 7.47 -1.75
N PRO A 44 6.00 8.52 -2.03
CA PRO A 44 7.21 8.74 -1.25
C PRO A 44 6.95 8.87 0.25
N TYR A 45 5.89 9.57 0.60
CA TYR A 45 5.51 9.73 2.00
C TYR A 45 5.10 8.39 2.62
N LEU A 46 4.30 7.61 1.89
CA LEU A 46 3.84 6.32 2.40
C LEU A 46 5.00 5.34 2.59
N ILE A 47 5.96 5.37 1.68
CA ILE A 47 7.15 4.53 1.80
C ILE A 47 7.98 4.98 3.01
N GLN A 48 8.16 6.28 3.16
CA GLN A 48 8.93 6.82 4.28
C GLN A 48 8.30 6.45 5.62
N LYS A 49 6.98 6.40 5.68
CA LYS A 49 6.28 6.03 6.91
C LYS A 49 6.20 4.52 7.13
N GLY A 50 6.72 3.74 6.20
CA GLY A 50 6.69 2.29 6.32
C GLY A 50 5.32 1.68 6.10
N LEU A 51 4.48 2.33 5.32
CA LEU A 51 3.12 1.87 5.06
C LEU A 51 2.96 1.20 3.71
N LEU A 52 3.90 1.43 2.80
CA LEU A 52 3.86 0.90 1.45
C LEU A 52 5.27 0.51 1.02
N ASN A 53 5.41 -0.58 0.29
CA ASN A 53 6.68 -0.99 -0.30
C ASN A 53 6.53 -1.20 -1.79
N ARG A 54 7.60 -0.92 -2.52
CA ARG A 54 7.70 -1.25 -3.94
C ARG A 54 8.38 -2.60 -4.08
N THR A 55 7.84 -3.43 -4.96
CA THR A 55 8.47 -4.72 -5.30
C THR A 55 8.50 -4.85 -6.81
N PRO A 56 9.30 -5.80 -7.35
CA PRO A 56 9.30 -6.04 -8.79
C PRO A 56 7.92 -6.43 -9.34
N ARG A 57 7.04 -6.93 -8.49
CA ARG A 57 5.69 -7.35 -8.89
C ARG A 57 4.64 -6.27 -8.70
N GLY A 58 5.01 -5.16 -8.09
CA GLY A 58 4.09 -4.06 -7.83
C GLY A 58 4.21 -3.54 -6.41
N ARG A 59 3.23 -2.72 -6.00
CA ARG A 59 3.20 -2.13 -4.67
C ARG A 59 2.47 -3.05 -3.71
N ILE A 60 2.98 -3.11 -2.48
CA ILE A 60 2.32 -3.87 -1.41
C ILE A 60 2.07 -2.97 -0.21
N ALA A 61 0.98 -3.22 0.50
CA ALA A 61 0.71 -2.59 1.79
C ALA A 61 1.42 -3.38 2.86
N THR A 62 2.05 -2.68 3.80
CA THR A 62 2.82 -3.32 4.86
C THR A 62 1.92 -3.70 6.04
N ARG A 63 2.47 -4.49 6.96
CA ARG A 63 1.78 -4.79 8.22
C ARG A 63 1.36 -3.50 8.93
N ASN A 64 2.25 -2.50 8.94
CA ASN A 64 1.95 -1.22 9.59
C ASN A 64 0.73 -0.54 8.98
N ALA A 65 0.54 -0.66 7.66
CA ALA A 65 -0.63 -0.09 7.00
C ALA A 65 -1.91 -0.76 7.49
N TYR A 66 -1.91 -2.10 7.58
CA TYR A 66 -3.06 -2.83 8.09
C TYR A 66 -3.37 -2.40 9.52
N MET A 67 -2.35 -2.31 10.36
CA MET A 67 -2.54 -1.94 11.76
C MET A 67 -3.08 -0.51 11.90
N MET A 68 -2.52 0.42 11.13
CA MET A 68 -2.93 1.82 11.18
C MET A 68 -4.38 2.01 10.76
N LEU A 69 -4.85 1.22 9.79
CA LEU A 69 -6.21 1.31 9.29
C LEU A 69 -7.17 0.38 10.02
N HIS A 70 -6.70 -0.32 11.04
CA HIS A 70 -7.50 -1.29 11.81
C HIS A 70 -8.07 -2.37 10.90
N LYS A 71 -7.25 -2.85 9.95
CA LYS A 71 -7.64 -3.91 9.03
C LYS A 71 -7.00 -5.21 9.46
N THR A 72 -7.71 -6.32 9.22
CA THR A 72 -7.21 -7.65 9.55
C THR A 72 -6.24 -8.14 8.49
N ILE A 73 -5.06 -8.59 8.93
CA ILE A 73 -4.08 -9.17 8.02
C ILE A 73 -4.52 -10.61 7.72
N PRO A 74 -4.63 -10.98 6.42
CA PRO A 74 -5.01 -12.35 6.06
C PRO A 74 -4.01 -13.35 6.64
N ALA A 75 -4.53 -14.43 7.23
CA ALA A 75 -3.71 -15.39 7.95
C ALA A 75 -2.71 -16.12 7.05
N ASN A 76 -3.06 -16.29 5.78
CA ASN A 76 -2.22 -17.00 4.83
C ASN A 76 -1.40 -16.08 3.95
N LYS A 77 -1.40 -14.78 4.25
CA LYS A 77 -0.69 -13.82 3.42
C LYS A 77 0.67 -13.52 4.03
N GLU A 78 1.67 -13.59 3.18
CA GLU A 78 3.01 -13.22 3.54
C GLU A 78 3.22 -11.76 3.14
N ILE A 79 3.60 -10.94 4.12
CA ILE A 79 3.83 -9.52 3.87
C ILE A 79 5.33 -9.29 3.79
N GLU A 80 5.76 -8.79 2.64
CA GLU A 80 7.18 -8.68 2.33
C GLU A 80 7.95 -7.82 3.33
N GLY A 81 7.30 -6.77 3.85
CA GLY A 81 7.92 -5.95 4.87
C GLY A 81 8.27 -6.72 6.13
N ASP A 82 7.44 -7.71 6.50
CA ASP A 82 7.71 -8.56 7.66
C ASP A 82 8.91 -9.45 7.40
N GLN A 83 9.03 -9.97 6.19
CA GLN A 83 10.16 -10.80 5.82
C GLN A 83 11.47 -10.03 5.93
N LEU A 84 11.46 -8.80 5.51
CA LEU A 84 12.65 -7.97 5.60
C LEU A 84 13.06 -7.74 7.05
N ASN A 85 12.11 -7.71 7.95
CA ASN A 85 12.38 -7.50 9.36
C ASN A 85 12.95 -8.74 10.05
N LEU A 86 12.95 -9.87 9.39
CA LEU A 86 13.52 -11.10 9.93
C LEU A 86 15.02 -11.19 9.74
N PHE A 87 15.59 -10.30 8.99
CA PHE A 87 17.03 -10.29 8.72
C PHE A 87 17.74 -9.18 9.50
#